data_4c7e0e353bcc7609df3e81bd392aaf51
#
_entry.id   4c7e0e353bcc7609df3e81bd392aaf51
#
_cell.length_a   1.000
_cell.length_b   1.000
_cell.length_c   1.000
_cell.angle_alpha   90.00
_cell.angle_beta   90.00
_cell.angle_gamma   90.00
#
_symmetry.space_group_name_H-M   'P 1'
#
loop_
_entity.id
_entity.type
_entity.pdbx_description
1 polymer ?
#
loop_
_entity_poly.entity_id
_entity_poly.type
_entity_poly.pdbx_seq_one_letter_code
_entity_poly.pdbx_strand_id
1 'polypeptide(L)'
;MKSSGNGNGKEPLRFPLQGKVGSVLVVGAGIGGIQSSLDLAEAGFKVYLVDRKPAIGGVMAQLDKTFPTNDCAMCILSPKLVECGRHLNIELMTYAELESIEGEPGNFTARVRQHPRYVDVDECTGCGDCAEACPVIRLDQFNADMSERRAAYKLYPQAIPNAYVIEKRGRAPCRDACPIHQRAQGYVALIREGRFADAYRTIREDNPFPSICGRICNHKCEDACSRGQVDDPINIMRLKRFVADWALAHPDQIEIPRPQLEPTGKRVAVVGSGPAGLTCAQDLVEQGHAVTVFEALPVPGGMMRVGIPSYRMPNDLVQREIDDVLALGVDLKLNHRVDDAAALLDPNHLGADHDPYDAVFVAVGAHQGVVLPIPGVDLPEVLAATDFLRRVALQEQPQRTLAGKRVMVLGGGNVAVDAAMTARRLGATWVGMACLESRDTMPAHEWEIQDAQEEGIEVFASCTFKECVAEDGHVCGLRYAEVDFRGFVDGRPDFDEIPGAEHMVDADVIIWAIGQRPDVACLPEDARDPGKGGRFAAVDPVTLATDVAGLFAGGDVVTGTAFVVDAIS
;
A
#
# COMPACT_ATOMS: atom_id res chain seq x y z
N MET A 1 -6.22 7.98 -25.72
CA MET A 1 -5.30 8.90 -25.01
C MET A 1 -3.95 8.90 -25.72
N LYS A 2 -3.47 10.03 -26.20
CA LYS A 2 -2.17 10.13 -26.85
C LYS A 2 -1.12 10.14 -25.74
N SER A 3 -0.35 9.07 -25.61
CA SER A 3 0.86 9.08 -24.79
C SER A 3 1.84 10.07 -25.40
N SER A 4 2.14 11.15 -24.69
CA SER A 4 3.29 11.99 -24.98
C SER A 4 4.55 11.21 -24.60
N GLY A 5 5.01 10.36 -25.51
CA GLY A 5 6.31 9.76 -25.43
C GLY A 5 7.35 10.85 -25.66
N ASN A 6 8.12 11.21 -24.64
CA ASN A 6 9.46 11.75 -24.83
C ASN A 6 10.37 10.62 -25.28
N GLY A 7 10.15 10.16 -26.50
CA GLY A 7 11.16 9.47 -27.27
C GLY A 7 11.96 10.56 -27.96
N ASN A 8 13.25 10.66 -27.69
CA ASN A 8 14.19 11.26 -28.62
C ASN A 8 14.08 10.47 -29.93
N GLY A 9 13.07 10.82 -30.72
CA GLY A 9 12.92 10.33 -32.08
C GLY A 9 14.03 10.92 -32.92
N LYS A 10 15.21 10.29 -32.91
CA LYS A 10 16.08 10.39 -34.07
C LYS A 10 15.28 9.77 -35.21
N GLU A 11 14.76 10.60 -36.11
CA GLU A 11 14.25 10.09 -37.39
C GLU A 11 15.31 9.13 -37.95
N PRO A 12 14.91 7.95 -38.41
CA PRO A 12 15.85 7.04 -39.04
C PRO A 12 16.49 7.80 -40.20
N LEU A 13 17.81 7.84 -40.20
CA LEU A 13 18.58 8.40 -41.33
C LEU A 13 18.16 7.66 -42.60
N ARG A 14 17.21 8.24 -43.34
CA ARG A 14 16.80 7.77 -44.66
C ARG A 14 17.87 8.16 -45.62
N PHE A 15 18.83 7.27 -45.85
CA PHE A 15 19.67 7.37 -47.06
C PHE A 15 18.80 7.02 -48.26
N PRO A 16 18.66 7.90 -49.25
CA PRO A 16 17.98 7.56 -50.49
C PRO A 16 18.85 6.58 -51.27
N LEU A 17 18.67 5.30 -51.07
CA LEU A 17 19.21 4.30 -51.95
C LEU A 17 18.38 4.33 -53.25
N GLN A 18 18.99 4.70 -54.37
CA GLN A 18 18.41 4.53 -55.69
C GLN A 18 18.31 3.03 -56.01
N GLY A 19 17.14 2.47 -55.81
CA GLY A 19 16.81 1.07 -56.05
C GLY A 19 15.95 0.49 -54.94
N LYS A 20 15.09 -0.47 -55.22
CA LYS A 20 14.28 -1.15 -54.20
C LYS A 20 15.21 -2.00 -53.32
N VAL A 21 15.65 -1.42 -52.21
CA VAL A 21 16.39 -2.15 -51.17
C VAL A 21 15.36 -2.62 -50.15
N GLY A 22 15.17 -3.91 -50.05
CA GLY A 22 14.31 -4.55 -49.05
C GLY A 22 14.96 -4.46 -47.67
N SER A 23 14.16 -4.63 -46.64
CA SER A 23 14.63 -4.85 -45.26
C SER A 23 14.45 -6.31 -44.88
N VAL A 24 15.32 -6.79 -44.00
CA VAL A 24 15.30 -8.18 -43.52
C VAL A 24 15.28 -8.17 -42.01
N LEU A 25 14.36 -8.94 -41.42
CA LEU A 25 14.33 -9.22 -40.00
C LEU A 25 15.11 -10.49 -39.70
N VAL A 26 16.13 -10.40 -38.88
CA VAL A 26 16.90 -11.53 -38.34
C VAL A 26 16.56 -11.72 -36.89
N VAL A 27 16.07 -12.91 -36.52
CA VAL A 27 15.66 -13.22 -35.14
C VAL A 27 16.67 -14.13 -34.49
N GLY A 28 17.31 -13.64 -33.42
CA GLY A 28 18.38 -14.30 -32.70
C GLY A 28 19.76 -13.80 -33.10
N ALA A 29 20.46 -13.15 -32.19
CA ALA A 29 21.79 -12.58 -32.40
C ALA A 29 22.91 -13.48 -31.85
N GLY A 30 22.80 -14.81 -32.08
CA GLY A 30 23.92 -15.72 -31.96
C GLY A 30 24.86 -15.60 -33.17
N ILE A 31 25.92 -16.39 -33.24
CA ILE A 31 26.94 -16.29 -34.29
C ILE A 31 26.35 -16.43 -35.71
N GLY A 32 25.36 -17.29 -35.89
CA GLY A 32 24.66 -17.45 -37.17
C GLY A 32 23.87 -16.20 -37.56
N GLY A 33 23.09 -15.64 -36.62
CA GLY A 33 22.33 -14.41 -36.84
C GLY A 33 23.22 -13.20 -37.11
N ILE A 34 24.32 -13.07 -36.36
CA ILE A 34 25.32 -12.02 -36.58
C ILE A 34 25.93 -12.14 -37.97
N GLN A 35 26.39 -13.34 -38.39
CA GLN A 35 26.98 -13.54 -39.69
C GLN A 35 25.97 -13.26 -40.81
N SER A 36 24.76 -13.81 -40.71
CA SER A 36 23.70 -13.54 -41.69
C SER A 36 23.36 -12.05 -41.79
N SER A 37 23.36 -11.34 -40.65
CA SER A 37 23.10 -9.89 -40.64
C SER A 37 24.21 -9.12 -41.35
N LEU A 38 25.47 -9.49 -41.15
CA LEU A 38 26.61 -8.88 -41.83
C LEU A 38 26.56 -9.13 -43.35
N ASP A 39 26.37 -10.37 -43.76
CA ASP A 39 26.30 -10.75 -45.18
C ASP A 39 25.14 -10.01 -45.90
N LEU A 40 23.98 -9.92 -45.28
CA LEU A 40 22.83 -9.19 -45.81
C LEU A 40 23.07 -7.65 -45.85
N ALA A 41 23.69 -7.11 -44.83
CA ALA A 41 23.98 -5.69 -44.75
C ALA A 41 25.05 -5.26 -45.78
N GLU A 42 26.08 -6.10 -46.02
CA GLU A 42 27.07 -5.91 -47.07
C GLU A 42 26.44 -6.03 -48.46
N ALA A 43 25.44 -6.90 -48.64
CA ALA A 43 24.65 -6.99 -49.86
C ALA A 43 23.71 -5.78 -50.07
N GLY A 44 23.68 -4.82 -49.13
CA GLY A 44 22.94 -3.57 -49.26
C GLY A 44 21.55 -3.60 -48.66
N PHE A 45 21.14 -4.64 -47.94
CA PHE A 45 19.85 -4.70 -47.26
C PHE A 45 19.90 -3.96 -45.91
N LYS A 46 18.82 -3.31 -45.53
CA LYS A 46 18.59 -2.88 -44.14
C LYS A 46 18.25 -4.12 -43.33
N VAL A 47 18.97 -4.36 -42.23
CA VAL A 47 18.78 -5.49 -41.34
C VAL A 47 18.31 -5.03 -39.97
N TYR A 48 17.23 -5.64 -39.48
CA TYR A 48 16.76 -5.52 -38.09
C TYR A 48 17.13 -6.81 -37.36
N LEU A 49 18.11 -6.73 -36.46
CA LEU A 49 18.57 -7.88 -35.68
C LEU A 49 17.97 -7.89 -34.29
N VAL A 50 17.04 -8.81 -34.05
CA VAL A 50 16.29 -8.92 -32.78
C VAL A 50 16.88 -10.00 -31.90
N ASP A 51 17.13 -9.71 -30.62
CA ASP A 51 17.51 -10.70 -29.61
C ASP A 51 16.86 -10.40 -28.24
N ARG A 52 16.36 -11.47 -27.60
CA ARG A 52 15.75 -11.38 -26.26
C ARG A 52 16.75 -11.06 -25.14
N LYS A 53 18.03 -11.36 -25.35
CA LYS A 53 19.10 -11.04 -24.41
C LYS A 53 19.50 -9.56 -24.53
N PRO A 54 20.04 -8.97 -23.46
CA PRO A 54 20.45 -7.57 -23.48
C PRO A 54 21.69 -7.27 -24.33
N ALA A 55 22.35 -8.31 -24.85
CA ALA A 55 23.50 -8.18 -25.75
C ALA A 55 23.50 -9.32 -26.79
N ILE A 56 24.09 -9.02 -27.95
CA ILE A 56 24.30 -10.02 -29.01
C ILE A 56 25.47 -10.96 -28.66
N GLY A 57 25.61 -12.10 -29.35
CA GLY A 57 26.70 -13.08 -29.16
C GLY A 57 26.22 -14.51 -28.86
N GLY A 58 25.00 -14.67 -28.37
CA GLY A 58 24.35 -15.96 -28.14
C GLY A 58 25.15 -16.89 -27.20
N VAL A 59 25.10 -18.19 -27.48
CA VAL A 59 25.79 -19.22 -26.69
C VAL A 59 27.31 -19.17 -26.90
N MET A 60 27.78 -18.73 -28.06
CA MET A 60 29.21 -18.67 -28.35
C MET A 60 29.95 -17.73 -27.37
N ALA A 61 29.28 -16.67 -26.89
CA ALA A 61 29.82 -15.77 -25.87
C ALA A 61 30.04 -16.45 -24.50
N GLN A 62 29.37 -17.60 -24.26
CA GLN A 62 29.48 -18.37 -23.00
C GLN A 62 30.58 -19.44 -23.05
N LEU A 63 31.12 -19.71 -24.22
CA LEU A 63 32.16 -20.75 -24.42
C LEU A 63 33.55 -20.17 -24.20
N ASP A 64 34.43 -20.94 -23.59
CA ASP A 64 35.87 -20.65 -23.53
C ASP A 64 36.49 -20.92 -24.90
N LYS A 65 36.26 -22.12 -25.46
CA LYS A 65 36.83 -22.57 -26.69
C LYS A 65 35.81 -23.21 -27.64
N THR A 66 36.12 -23.22 -28.94
CA THR A 66 35.34 -23.86 -29.98
C THR A 66 35.86 -25.25 -30.30
N PHE A 67 34.99 -26.18 -30.56
CA PHE A 67 35.33 -27.54 -31.05
C PHE A 67 35.22 -27.60 -32.59
N PRO A 68 36.08 -28.33 -33.31
CA PRO A 68 37.20 -29.16 -32.84
C PRO A 68 38.54 -28.45 -32.78
N THR A 69 38.61 -27.19 -33.22
CA THR A 69 39.88 -26.44 -33.39
C THR A 69 40.50 -25.97 -32.09
N ASN A 70 39.73 -25.97 -31.01
CA ASN A 70 40.12 -25.48 -29.70
C ASN A 70 40.55 -24.00 -29.67
N ASP A 71 40.02 -23.21 -30.58
CA ASP A 71 40.24 -21.77 -30.66
C ASP A 71 39.44 -21.03 -29.56
N CYS A 72 39.92 -19.87 -29.15
CA CYS A 72 39.24 -18.99 -28.23
C CYS A 72 37.92 -18.49 -28.84
N ALA A 73 36.78 -18.86 -28.24
CA ALA A 73 35.48 -18.49 -28.74
C ALA A 73 35.27 -16.97 -28.83
N MET A 74 35.70 -16.25 -27.80
CA MET A 74 35.59 -14.79 -27.77
C MET A 74 36.52 -14.08 -28.76
N CYS A 75 37.69 -14.67 -29.05
CA CYS A 75 38.62 -14.11 -30.03
C CYS A 75 38.04 -14.12 -31.44
N ILE A 76 37.24 -15.15 -31.74
CA ILE A 76 36.52 -15.25 -33.02
C ILE A 76 35.29 -14.36 -33.03
N LEU A 77 34.56 -14.30 -31.93
CA LEU A 77 33.28 -13.62 -31.83
C LEU A 77 33.43 -12.09 -31.74
N SER A 78 34.39 -11.59 -30.95
CA SER A 78 34.52 -10.16 -30.62
C SER A 78 34.64 -9.24 -31.85
N PRO A 79 35.45 -9.54 -32.90
CA PRO A 79 35.48 -8.73 -34.11
C PRO A 79 34.10 -8.60 -34.78
N LYS A 80 33.36 -9.71 -34.87
CA LYS A 80 32.03 -9.75 -35.46
C LYS A 80 30.99 -9.00 -34.65
N LEU A 81 31.09 -8.99 -33.30
CA LEU A 81 30.24 -8.20 -32.44
C LEU A 81 30.41 -6.70 -32.73
N VAL A 82 31.65 -6.24 -32.83
CA VAL A 82 31.98 -4.83 -33.07
C VAL A 82 31.54 -4.41 -34.48
N GLU A 83 31.80 -5.26 -35.47
CA GLU A 83 31.41 -5.01 -36.86
C GLU A 83 29.89 -4.91 -36.98
N CYS A 84 29.15 -5.88 -36.44
CA CYS A 84 27.70 -5.89 -36.42
C CYS A 84 27.11 -4.67 -35.68
N GLY A 85 27.69 -4.33 -34.54
CA GLY A 85 27.21 -3.19 -33.73
C GLY A 85 27.48 -1.81 -34.31
N ARG A 86 28.42 -1.70 -35.28
CA ARG A 86 28.81 -0.45 -35.94
C ARG A 86 28.32 -0.33 -37.37
N HIS A 87 27.75 -1.40 -37.92
CA HIS A 87 27.34 -1.42 -39.33
C HIS A 87 26.12 -0.53 -39.56
N LEU A 88 26.20 0.41 -40.50
CA LEU A 88 25.16 1.42 -40.78
C LEU A 88 23.81 0.82 -41.19
N ASN A 89 23.85 -0.35 -41.86
CA ASN A 89 22.66 -1.03 -42.33
C ASN A 89 22.08 -2.03 -41.31
N ILE A 90 22.71 -2.22 -40.14
CA ILE A 90 22.20 -3.11 -39.10
C ILE A 90 21.64 -2.29 -37.97
N GLU A 91 20.42 -2.58 -37.57
CA GLU A 91 19.77 -2.03 -36.42
C GLU A 91 19.61 -3.11 -35.33
N LEU A 92 20.27 -2.90 -34.19
CA LEU A 92 20.23 -3.86 -33.08
C LEU A 92 19.03 -3.60 -32.21
N MET A 93 18.16 -4.59 -32.10
CA MET A 93 17.00 -4.60 -31.20
C MET A 93 17.26 -5.65 -30.11
N THR A 94 18.17 -5.35 -29.19
CA THR A 94 18.48 -6.25 -28.08
C THR A 94 17.54 -6.03 -26.89
N TYR A 95 17.34 -7.06 -26.07
CA TYR A 95 16.35 -7.10 -25.02
C TYR A 95 14.93 -6.92 -25.57
N ALA A 96 14.67 -7.61 -26.70
CA ALA A 96 13.44 -7.51 -27.47
C ALA A 96 12.98 -8.90 -27.96
N GLU A 97 11.68 -9.10 -28.03
CA GLU A 97 11.07 -10.36 -28.46
C GLU A 97 10.12 -10.13 -29.62
N LEU A 98 10.17 -11.06 -30.60
CA LEU A 98 9.21 -11.09 -31.68
C LEU A 98 7.90 -11.68 -31.17
N GLU A 99 6.80 -10.93 -31.29
CA GLU A 99 5.46 -11.36 -30.88
C GLU A 99 4.67 -12.02 -32.03
N SER A 100 4.67 -11.39 -33.18
CA SER A 100 3.94 -11.90 -34.36
C SER A 100 4.59 -11.46 -35.66
N ILE A 101 4.35 -12.25 -36.72
CA ILE A 101 4.64 -11.91 -38.11
C ILE A 101 3.37 -12.16 -38.91
N GLU A 102 2.94 -11.17 -39.66
CA GLU A 102 1.77 -11.19 -40.52
C GLU A 102 2.16 -10.76 -41.94
N GLY A 103 1.40 -11.19 -42.96
CA GLY A 103 1.60 -10.78 -44.34
C GLY A 103 2.16 -11.90 -45.23
N GLU A 104 2.65 -11.52 -46.41
CA GLU A 104 3.13 -12.42 -47.44
C GLU A 104 4.60 -12.13 -47.82
N PRO A 105 5.33 -13.05 -48.48
CA PRO A 105 6.70 -12.84 -48.90
C PRO A 105 6.90 -11.52 -49.64
N GLY A 106 7.80 -10.69 -49.14
CA GLY A 106 8.08 -9.32 -49.63
C GLY A 106 7.25 -8.21 -48.99
N ASN A 107 6.25 -8.54 -48.15
CA ASN A 107 5.41 -7.54 -47.45
C ASN A 107 4.98 -8.06 -46.05
N PHE A 108 5.96 -8.38 -45.20
CA PHE A 108 5.70 -8.80 -43.83
C PHE A 108 5.60 -7.61 -42.90
N THR A 109 4.68 -7.71 -41.92
CA THR A 109 4.62 -6.85 -40.75
C THR A 109 5.02 -7.66 -39.52
N ALA A 110 6.08 -7.28 -38.86
CA ALA A 110 6.55 -7.89 -37.62
C ALA A 110 6.26 -7.01 -36.42
N ARG A 111 5.68 -7.59 -35.36
CA ARG A 111 5.49 -6.93 -34.09
C ARG A 111 6.57 -7.38 -33.12
N VAL A 112 7.35 -6.42 -32.63
CA VAL A 112 8.46 -6.66 -31.70
C VAL A 112 8.18 -5.93 -30.39
N ARG A 113 8.28 -6.66 -29.28
CA ARG A 113 8.19 -6.09 -27.93
C ARG A 113 9.58 -5.74 -27.44
N GLN A 114 9.82 -4.47 -27.18
CA GLN A 114 11.06 -3.99 -26.55
C GLN A 114 10.89 -3.98 -25.02
N HIS A 115 11.76 -4.70 -24.31
CA HIS A 115 11.79 -4.67 -22.85
C HIS A 115 12.56 -3.44 -22.33
N PRO A 116 12.11 -2.80 -21.23
CA PRO A 116 12.82 -1.66 -20.65
C PRO A 116 14.13 -2.11 -19.99
N ARG A 117 15.23 -1.44 -20.34
CA ARG A 117 16.55 -1.68 -19.73
C ARG A 117 16.73 -1.01 -18.38
N TYR A 118 15.96 0.06 -18.10
CA TYR A 118 16.13 0.97 -16.95
C TYR A 118 17.50 1.63 -16.89
N VAL A 119 18.25 1.58 -17.98
CA VAL A 119 19.53 2.24 -18.22
C VAL A 119 19.48 2.81 -19.62
N ASP A 120 19.83 4.08 -19.78
CA ASP A 120 19.94 4.71 -21.09
C ASP A 120 21.21 4.18 -21.80
N VAL A 121 21.02 3.56 -22.97
CA VAL A 121 22.10 2.93 -23.73
C VAL A 121 23.03 3.98 -24.35
N ASP A 122 22.50 5.12 -24.72
CA ASP A 122 23.26 6.19 -25.38
C ASP A 122 24.15 6.94 -24.36
N GLU A 123 23.74 7.00 -23.10
CA GLU A 123 24.48 7.64 -22.03
C GLU A 123 25.36 6.69 -21.20
N CYS A 124 25.08 5.38 -21.26
CA CYS A 124 25.79 4.39 -20.46
C CYS A 124 27.20 4.15 -20.98
N THR A 125 28.20 4.50 -20.18
CA THR A 125 29.64 4.28 -20.52
C THR A 125 30.10 2.85 -20.23
N GLY A 126 29.28 2.04 -19.54
CA GLY A 126 29.66 0.68 -19.14
C GLY A 126 30.63 0.63 -17.96
N CYS A 127 30.73 1.68 -17.11
CA CYS A 127 31.68 1.81 -16.00
C CYS A 127 31.50 0.75 -14.91
N GLY A 128 30.27 0.33 -14.59
CA GLY A 128 30.01 -0.67 -13.57
C GLY A 128 29.50 -0.16 -12.24
N ASP A 129 29.52 1.15 -11.99
CA ASP A 129 29.14 1.78 -10.72
C ASP A 129 27.73 1.39 -10.28
N CYS A 130 26.79 1.24 -11.23
CA CYS A 130 25.43 0.81 -10.95
C CYS A 130 25.34 -0.64 -10.45
N ALA A 131 26.27 -1.51 -10.88
CA ALA A 131 26.34 -2.89 -10.38
C ALA A 131 26.98 -2.94 -9.00
N GLU A 132 28.01 -2.15 -8.76
CA GLU A 132 28.69 -2.05 -7.46
C GLU A 132 27.72 -1.54 -6.38
N ALA A 133 26.96 -0.49 -6.68
CA ALA A 133 25.96 0.09 -5.77
C ALA A 133 24.68 -0.74 -5.63
N CYS A 134 24.45 -1.77 -6.48
CA CYS A 134 23.21 -2.54 -6.46
C CYS A 134 23.18 -3.56 -5.31
N PRO A 135 22.23 -3.48 -4.35
CA PRO A 135 22.15 -4.42 -3.23
C PRO A 135 21.58 -5.80 -3.63
N VAL A 136 20.91 -5.90 -4.77
CA VAL A 136 20.16 -7.09 -5.15
C VAL A 136 21.06 -8.12 -5.83
N ILE A 137 21.24 -9.27 -5.20
CA ILE A 137 22.00 -10.40 -5.73
C ILE A 137 21.09 -11.35 -6.52
N ARG A 138 21.60 -11.91 -7.60
CA ARG A 138 20.96 -12.91 -8.46
C ARG A 138 21.96 -13.97 -8.89
N LEU A 139 21.47 -15.17 -9.18
CA LEU A 139 22.25 -16.18 -9.88
C LEU A 139 22.53 -15.72 -11.31
N ASP A 140 23.74 -15.97 -11.79
CA ASP A 140 24.16 -15.57 -13.12
C ASP A 140 23.83 -16.66 -14.16
N GLN A 141 22.70 -16.50 -14.82
CA GLN A 141 22.24 -17.42 -15.88
C GLN A 141 23.21 -17.47 -17.09
N PHE A 142 23.98 -16.41 -17.32
CA PHE A 142 24.99 -16.44 -18.37
C PHE A 142 26.10 -17.43 -18.04
N ASN A 143 26.43 -17.58 -16.76
CA ASN A 143 27.39 -18.56 -16.24
C ASN A 143 26.70 -19.83 -15.71
N ALA A 144 25.56 -20.21 -16.28
CA ALA A 144 24.80 -21.41 -15.92
C ALA A 144 24.46 -21.51 -14.42
N ASP A 145 24.19 -20.38 -13.78
CA ASP A 145 23.87 -20.23 -12.35
C ASP A 145 25.00 -20.69 -11.39
N MET A 146 26.23 -20.84 -11.91
CA MET A 146 27.40 -21.23 -11.11
C MET A 146 28.07 -20.07 -10.37
N SER A 147 27.66 -18.84 -10.63
CA SER A 147 28.12 -17.63 -9.94
C SER A 147 26.97 -16.69 -9.67
N GLU A 148 27.23 -15.69 -8.84
CA GLU A 148 26.30 -14.61 -8.53
C GLU A 148 26.63 -13.35 -9.34
N ARG A 149 25.62 -12.55 -9.62
CA ARG A 149 25.71 -11.21 -10.18
C ARG A 149 24.72 -10.26 -9.51
N ARG A 150 24.88 -8.98 -9.75
CA ARG A 150 23.90 -7.98 -9.31
C ARG A 150 22.72 -7.91 -10.29
N ALA A 151 21.58 -7.39 -9.81
CA ALA A 151 20.43 -7.13 -10.67
C ALA A 151 20.72 -6.05 -11.72
N ALA A 152 21.58 -5.08 -11.42
CA ALA A 152 22.20 -4.20 -12.40
C ALA A 152 23.45 -4.91 -12.95
N TYR A 153 23.44 -5.28 -14.22
CA TYR A 153 24.51 -6.09 -14.79
C TYR A 153 24.76 -5.78 -16.27
N LYS A 154 25.93 -6.13 -16.73
CA LYS A 154 26.26 -6.27 -18.15
C LYS A 154 26.44 -7.77 -18.43
N LEU A 155 25.90 -8.25 -19.57
CA LEU A 155 25.77 -9.69 -19.81
C LEU A 155 27.12 -10.42 -19.79
N TYR A 156 28.16 -9.80 -20.38
CA TYR A 156 29.56 -10.23 -20.32
C TYR A 156 30.47 -9.03 -20.67
N PRO A 157 31.79 -9.08 -20.39
CA PRO A 157 32.67 -7.91 -20.50
C PRO A 157 32.68 -7.22 -21.88
N GLN A 158 32.68 -8.01 -22.99
CA GLN A 158 32.73 -7.52 -24.37
C GLN A 158 31.35 -7.33 -25.00
N ALA A 159 30.29 -7.31 -24.19
CA ALA A 159 28.90 -7.22 -24.67
C ALA A 159 28.67 -6.02 -25.59
N ILE A 160 27.92 -6.24 -26.67
CA ILE A 160 27.41 -5.20 -27.56
C ILE A 160 25.87 -5.26 -27.55
N PRO A 161 25.19 -4.16 -27.23
CA PRO A 161 25.73 -2.85 -26.82
C PRO A 161 26.51 -2.93 -25.52
N ASN A 162 27.52 -2.07 -25.38
CA ASN A 162 28.33 -1.95 -24.14
C ASN A 162 27.56 -1.16 -23.07
N ALA A 163 26.43 -1.69 -22.66
CA ALA A 163 25.53 -1.04 -21.72
C ALA A 163 25.04 -2.00 -20.64
N TYR A 164 24.82 -1.47 -19.46
CA TYR A 164 24.17 -2.18 -18.38
C TYR A 164 22.67 -2.33 -18.61
N VAL A 165 22.07 -3.23 -17.88
CA VAL A 165 20.63 -3.44 -17.78
C VAL A 165 20.29 -3.75 -16.34
N ILE A 166 19.09 -3.35 -15.89
CA ILE A 166 18.60 -3.72 -14.56
C ILE A 166 17.53 -4.79 -14.74
N GLU A 167 17.81 -5.99 -14.23
CA GLU A 167 16.84 -7.08 -14.22
C GLU A 167 15.80 -6.84 -13.12
N LYS A 168 14.53 -6.81 -13.51
CA LYS A 168 13.41 -6.78 -12.56
C LYS A 168 12.64 -8.09 -12.69
N ARG A 169 12.50 -8.81 -11.57
CA ARG A 169 11.64 -9.99 -11.46
C ARG A 169 10.58 -9.73 -10.40
N GLY A 170 9.32 -9.95 -10.75
CA GLY A 170 8.21 -9.67 -9.85
C GLY A 170 8.04 -8.17 -9.55
N ARG A 171 7.49 -7.90 -8.39
CA ARG A 171 7.26 -6.54 -7.87
C ARG A 171 8.39 -6.08 -6.95
N ALA A 172 8.50 -4.79 -6.72
CA ALA A 172 9.42 -4.25 -5.72
C ALA A 172 8.99 -4.70 -4.31
N PRO A 173 9.94 -5.07 -3.40
CA PRO A 173 9.61 -5.52 -2.04
C PRO A 173 8.71 -4.53 -1.28
N CYS A 174 8.94 -3.23 -1.43
CA CYS A 174 8.09 -2.19 -0.85
C CYS A 174 6.65 -2.21 -1.40
N ARG A 175 6.45 -2.65 -2.63
CA ARG A 175 5.12 -2.80 -3.22
C ARG A 175 4.42 -4.08 -2.72
N ASP A 176 5.16 -5.18 -2.61
CA ASP A 176 4.61 -6.45 -2.12
C ASP A 176 4.26 -6.40 -0.63
N ALA A 177 5.03 -5.66 0.17
CA ALA A 177 4.74 -5.47 1.59
C ALA A 177 3.57 -4.50 1.87
N CYS A 178 3.15 -3.71 0.88
CA CYS A 178 2.04 -2.80 1.02
C CYS A 178 0.71 -3.52 0.74
N PRO A 179 -0.29 -3.49 1.63
CA PRO A 179 -1.58 -4.15 1.41
C PRO A 179 -2.25 -3.75 0.10
N ILE A 180 -2.22 -2.47 -0.26
CA ILE A 180 -2.77 -1.94 -1.52
C ILE A 180 -1.78 -1.98 -2.70
N HIS A 181 -0.65 -2.64 -2.56
CA HIS A 181 0.39 -2.72 -3.58
C HIS A 181 0.79 -1.35 -4.18
N GLN A 182 0.88 -0.33 -3.34
CA GLN A 182 1.20 1.04 -3.73
C GLN A 182 2.50 1.10 -4.55
N ARG A 183 2.48 1.82 -5.66
CA ARG A 183 3.64 1.99 -6.57
C ARG A 183 4.70 2.94 -6.01
N ALA A 184 5.23 2.63 -4.81
CA ALA A 184 6.17 3.48 -4.07
C ALA A 184 7.40 3.84 -4.90
N GLN A 185 8.00 2.88 -5.59
CA GLN A 185 9.16 3.10 -6.45
C GLN A 185 8.87 4.13 -7.56
N GLY A 186 7.65 4.11 -8.13
CA GLY A 186 7.23 5.02 -9.19
C GLY A 186 7.16 6.46 -8.70
N TYR A 187 6.39 6.72 -7.65
CA TYR A 187 6.23 8.10 -7.17
C TYR A 187 7.50 8.67 -6.52
N VAL A 188 8.35 7.84 -5.90
CA VAL A 188 9.65 8.28 -5.38
C VAL A 188 10.57 8.71 -6.52
N ALA A 189 10.57 8.00 -7.65
CA ALA A 189 11.33 8.41 -8.83
C ALA A 189 10.82 9.74 -9.40
N LEU A 190 9.49 9.92 -9.48
CA LEU A 190 8.88 11.18 -9.95
C LEU A 190 9.17 12.37 -9.01
N ILE A 191 9.21 12.14 -7.69
CA ILE A 191 9.62 13.16 -6.71
C ILE A 191 11.07 13.58 -6.96
N ARG A 192 11.98 12.63 -7.19
CA ARG A 192 13.39 12.92 -7.52
C ARG A 192 13.54 13.78 -8.76
N GLU A 193 12.65 13.61 -9.74
CA GLU A 193 12.63 14.40 -10.98
C GLU A 193 11.91 15.75 -10.83
N GLY A 194 11.38 16.09 -9.65
CA GLY A 194 10.58 17.29 -9.42
C GLY A 194 9.18 17.25 -10.03
N ARG A 195 8.71 16.10 -10.47
CA ARG A 195 7.40 15.86 -11.11
C ARG A 195 6.35 15.55 -10.05
N PHE A 196 6.08 16.49 -9.15
CA PHE A 196 5.24 16.26 -7.97
C PHE A 196 3.77 15.99 -8.31
N ALA A 197 3.21 16.65 -9.33
CA ALA A 197 1.85 16.40 -9.79
C ALA A 197 1.67 14.96 -10.31
N ASP A 198 2.65 14.46 -11.08
CA ASP A 198 2.63 13.08 -11.58
C ASP A 198 2.81 12.06 -10.45
N ALA A 199 3.66 12.40 -9.45
CA ALA A 199 3.84 11.58 -8.26
C ALA A 199 2.54 11.47 -7.46
N TYR A 200 1.83 12.59 -7.23
CA TYR A 200 0.53 12.60 -6.55
C TYR A 200 -0.51 11.76 -7.31
N ARG A 201 -0.60 11.93 -8.62
CA ARG A 201 -1.49 11.16 -9.48
C ARG A 201 -1.22 9.66 -9.38
N THR A 202 0.08 9.26 -9.43
CA THR A 202 0.51 7.86 -9.26
C THR A 202 0.11 7.28 -7.89
N ILE A 203 0.14 8.10 -6.84
CA ILE A 203 -0.32 7.67 -5.51
C ILE A 203 -1.85 7.49 -5.50
N ARG A 204 -2.59 8.45 -6.06
CA ARG A 204 -4.05 8.45 -6.08
C ARG A 204 -4.66 7.30 -6.88
N GLU A 205 -3.97 6.77 -7.89
CA GLU A 205 -4.42 5.60 -8.63
C GLU A 205 -4.52 4.32 -7.78
N ASP A 206 -3.74 4.22 -6.69
CA ASP A 206 -3.74 3.05 -5.79
C ASP A 206 -4.34 3.39 -4.41
N ASN A 207 -4.47 4.67 -4.04
CA ASN A 207 -4.77 5.10 -2.67
C ASN A 207 -5.58 6.41 -2.66
N PRO A 208 -6.85 6.37 -2.26
CA PRO A 208 -7.69 7.57 -2.18
C PRO A 208 -7.26 8.55 -1.08
N PHE A 209 -6.45 8.12 -0.10
CA PHE A 209 -6.10 8.89 1.10
C PHE A 209 -4.59 9.10 1.27
N PRO A 210 -3.89 9.78 0.31
CA PRO A 210 -2.44 9.98 0.38
C PRO A 210 -1.98 10.80 1.57
N SER A 211 -2.70 11.85 1.99
CA SER A 211 -2.35 12.68 3.15
C SER A 211 -2.48 11.91 4.46
N ILE A 212 -3.55 11.12 4.57
CA ILE A 212 -3.83 10.29 5.73
C ILE A 212 -2.76 9.20 5.84
N CYS A 213 -2.60 8.38 4.80
CA CYS A 213 -1.58 7.33 4.78
C CYS A 213 -0.15 7.86 4.85
N GLY A 214 0.10 9.11 4.45
CA GLY A 214 1.38 9.79 4.59
C GLY A 214 1.72 10.19 6.03
N ARG A 215 0.75 10.13 6.96
CA ARG A 215 0.91 10.54 8.37
C ARG A 215 0.78 9.40 9.37
N ILE A 216 -0.10 8.43 9.10
CA ILE A 216 -0.50 7.42 10.09
C ILE A 216 -0.32 5.97 9.63
N CYS A 217 0.29 5.73 8.46
CA CYS A 217 0.57 4.39 7.98
C CYS A 217 1.67 3.73 8.83
N ASN A 218 1.53 2.42 9.06
CA ASN A 218 2.56 1.59 9.71
C ASN A 218 3.77 1.28 8.81
N HIS A 219 3.83 1.83 7.62
CA HIS A 219 4.91 1.84 6.61
C HIS A 219 5.73 0.53 6.45
N LYS A 220 5.09 -0.65 6.48
CA LYS A 220 5.72 -1.96 6.21
C LYS A 220 6.56 -1.99 4.92
N CYS A 221 6.28 -1.08 3.99
CA CYS A 221 7.08 -0.89 2.78
C CYS A 221 8.51 -0.39 3.07
N GLU A 222 8.73 0.34 4.16
CA GLU A 222 10.06 0.80 4.60
C GLU A 222 10.83 -0.37 5.23
N ASP A 223 10.18 -1.20 6.05
CA ASP A 223 10.78 -2.40 6.64
C ASP A 223 11.26 -3.38 5.56
N ALA A 224 10.50 -3.51 4.46
CA ALA A 224 10.85 -4.36 3.33
C ALA A 224 11.77 -3.69 2.30
N CYS A 225 12.23 -2.46 2.54
CA CYS A 225 13.01 -1.70 1.58
C CYS A 225 14.42 -2.31 1.38
N SER A 226 14.74 -2.70 0.14
CA SER A 226 16.08 -3.25 -0.18
C SER A 226 17.22 -2.27 0.11
N ARG A 227 16.94 -0.97 0.18
CA ARG A 227 17.92 0.05 0.53
C ARG A 227 18.46 -0.15 1.96
N GLY A 228 17.62 -0.62 2.90
CA GLY A 228 18.03 -0.96 4.27
C GLY A 228 19.11 -2.03 4.39
N GLN A 229 19.42 -2.75 3.27
CA GLN A 229 20.58 -3.67 3.22
C GLN A 229 21.91 -2.96 2.94
N VAL A 230 21.86 -1.67 2.59
CA VAL A 230 23.05 -0.86 2.23
C VAL A 230 23.31 0.21 3.30
N ASP A 231 22.28 0.94 3.65
CA ASP A 231 22.25 2.00 4.66
C ASP A 231 20.85 2.06 5.31
N ASP A 232 20.10 3.16 5.18
CA ASP A 232 18.78 3.29 5.73
C ASP A 232 17.68 3.04 4.67
N PRO A 233 16.50 2.53 5.07
CA PRO A 233 15.34 2.47 4.20
C PRO A 233 14.96 3.85 3.64
N ILE A 234 14.39 3.87 2.44
CA ILE A 234 13.81 5.10 1.89
C ILE A 234 12.59 5.50 2.72
N ASN A 235 12.50 6.75 3.15
CA ASN A 235 11.37 7.33 3.89
C ASN A 235 10.11 7.46 3.00
N ILE A 236 9.54 6.32 2.61
CA ILE A 236 8.46 6.21 1.63
C ILE A 236 7.20 6.93 2.11
N MET A 237 6.84 6.75 3.38
CA MET A 237 5.68 7.39 4.00
C MET A 237 5.83 8.92 4.04
N ARG A 238 6.99 9.43 4.45
CA ARG A 238 7.24 10.87 4.53
C ARG A 238 7.32 11.52 3.16
N LEU A 239 7.82 10.83 2.15
CA LEU A 239 7.80 11.29 0.75
C LEU A 239 6.36 11.32 0.20
N LYS A 240 5.51 10.36 0.57
CA LYS A 240 4.08 10.39 0.26
C LYS A 240 3.42 11.61 0.90
N ARG A 241 3.67 11.85 2.20
CA ARG A 241 3.19 13.04 2.91
C ARG A 241 3.63 14.32 2.21
N PHE A 242 4.90 14.44 1.87
CA PHE A 242 5.44 15.61 1.18
C PHE A 242 4.67 15.92 -0.11
N VAL A 243 4.45 14.92 -0.95
CA VAL A 243 3.72 15.09 -2.22
C VAL A 243 2.25 15.42 -2.00
N ALA A 244 1.62 14.81 -1.00
CA ALA A 244 0.23 15.11 -0.65
C ALA A 244 0.09 16.55 -0.14
N ASP A 245 1.00 17.01 0.73
CA ASP A 245 1.02 18.39 1.24
C ASP A 245 1.33 19.40 0.09
N TRP A 246 2.22 19.03 -0.82
CA TRP A 246 2.49 19.84 -2.01
C TRP A 246 1.26 19.96 -2.90
N ALA A 247 0.52 18.86 -3.13
CA ALA A 247 -0.70 18.86 -3.92
C ALA A 247 -1.79 19.75 -3.33
N LEU A 248 -1.92 19.76 -1.99
CA LEU A 248 -2.83 20.67 -1.28
C LEU A 248 -2.46 22.14 -1.47
N ALA A 249 -1.17 22.45 -1.53
CA ALA A 249 -0.67 23.83 -1.74
C ALA A 249 -0.77 24.28 -3.21
N HIS A 250 -0.92 23.37 -4.17
CA HIS A 250 -0.94 23.62 -5.61
C HIS A 250 -2.13 22.95 -6.31
N PRO A 251 -3.37 23.23 -5.89
CA PRO A 251 -4.56 22.55 -6.42
C PRO A 251 -4.77 22.82 -7.92
N ASP A 252 -4.28 23.94 -8.43
CA ASP A 252 -4.30 24.34 -9.84
C ASP A 252 -3.41 23.47 -10.74
N GLN A 253 -2.43 22.76 -10.16
CA GLN A 253 -1.53 21.86 -10.87
C GLN A 253 -1.97 20.39 -10.78
N ILE A 254 -3.00 20.12 -10.01
CA ILE A 254 -3.52 18.75 -9.81
C ILE A 254 -4.76 18.54 -10.66
N GLU A 255 -4.59 17.73 -11.68
CA GLU A 255 -5.70 17.17 -12.44
C GLU A 255 -5.82 15.68 -12.10
N ILE A 256 -6.87 15.30 -11.39
CA ILE A 256 -7.23 13.90 -11.17
C ILE A 256 -8.14 13.49 -12.34
N PRO A 257 -7.67 12.61 -13.24
CA PRO A 257 -8.50 12.14 -14.35
C PRO A 257 -9.75 11.47 -13.79
N ARG A 258 -10.91 11.96 -14.19
CA ARG A 258 -12.19 11.29 -13.89
C ARG A 258 -12.51 10.38 -15.06
N PRO A 259 -12.67 9.08 -14.85
CA PRO A 259 -13.14 8.21 -15.92
C PRO A 259 -14.55 8.63 -16.32
N GLN A 260 -14.74 8.99 -17.57
CA GLN A 260 -16.07 9.21 -18.16
C GLN A 260 -16.56 7.87 -18.66
N LEU A 261 -17.09 7.06 -17.75
CA LEU A 261 -17.76 5.83 -18.12
C LEU A 261 -19.26 6.07 -18.28
N GLU A 262 -19.87 5.37 -19.23
CA GLU A 262 -21.32 5.37 -19.38
C GLU A 262 -21.97 4.81 -18.10
N PRO A 263 -23.05 5.43 -17.61
CA PRO A 263 -23.76 4.92 -16.44
C PRO A 263 -24.23 3.48 -16.65
N THR A 264 -23.92 2.61 -15.70
CA THR A 264 -24.34 1.20 -15.76
C THR A 264 -25.82 0.99 -15.45
N GLY A 265 -26.49 2.01 -14.90
CA GLY A 265 -27.85 1.92 -14.39
C GLY A 265 -27.97 1.15 -13.06
N LYS A 266 -26.84 0.68 -12.48
CA LYS A 266 -26.79 -0.02 -11.20
C LYS A 266 -26.62 0.94 -10.04
N ARG A 267 -27.31 0.65 -8.93
CA ARG A 267 -27.28 1.42 -7.69
C ARG A 267 -26.70 0.60 -6.57
N VAL A 268 -25.69 1.12 -5.88
CA VAL A 268 -25.04 0.43 -4.77
C VAL A 268 -25.16 1.28 -3.50
N ALA A 269 -25.56 0.64 -2.40
CA ALA A 269 -25.52 1.24 -1.07
C ALA A 269 -24.21 0.85 -0.37
N VAL A 270 -23.57 1.81 0.27
CA VAL A 270 -22.41 1.59 1.13
C VAL A 270 -22.79 2.02 2.55
N VAL A 271 -22.66 1.11 3.52
CA VAL A 271 -23.01 1.37 4.92
C VAL A 271 -21.73 1.61 5.72
N GLY A 272 -21.49 2.88 6.05
CA GLY A 272 -20.29 3.37 6.73
C GLY A 272 -19.37 4.15 5.80
N SER A 273 -18.96 5.35 6.24
CA SER A 273 -18.07 6.26 5.52
C SER A 273 -16.62 6.22 6.03
N GLY A 274 -16.20 5.09 6.61
CA GLY A 274 -14.79 4.83 6.95
C GLY A 274 -13.93 4.60 5.70
N PRO A 275 -12.62 4.32 5.87
CA PRO A 275 -11.71 4.14 4.72
C PRO A 275 -12.17 3.05 3.75
N ALA A 276 -12.64 1.90 4.23
CA ALA A 276 -13.15 0.83 3.38
C ALA A 276 -14.37 1.25 2.57
N GLY A 277 -15.36 1.89 3.22
CA GLY A 277 -16.58 2.33 2.54
C GLY A 277 -16.35 3.43 1.52
N LEU A 278 -15.50 4.41 1.83
CA LEU A 278 -15.17 5.49 0.89
C LEU A 278 -14.32 5.00 -0.29
N THR A 279 -13.41 4.06 -0.08
CA THR A 279 -12.65 3.43 -1.17
C THR A 279 -13.57 2.65 -2.10
N CYS A 280 -14.44 1.81 -1.53
CA CYS A 280 -15.44 1.08 -2.30
C CYS A 280 -16.35 2.03 -3.09
N ALA A 281 -16.79 3.14 -2.46
CA ALA A 281 -17.62 4.15 -3.13
C ALA A 281 -16.89 4.81 -4.30
N GLN A 282 -15.60 5.17 -4.14
CA GLN A 282 -14.76 5.71 -5.21
C GLN A 282 -14.69 4.73 -6.39
N ASP A 283 -14.27 3.48 -6.12
CA ASP A 283 -14.04 2.48 -7.15
C ASP A 283 -15.32 2.16 -7.94
N LEU A 284 -16.46 2.09 -7.25
CA LEU A 284 -17.75 1.84 -7.87
C LEU A 284 -18.24 3.01 -8.74
N VAL A 285 -18.07 4.25 -8.28
CA VAL A 285 -18.42 5.43 -9.09
C VAL A 285 -17.51 5.53 -10.30
N GLU A 286 -16.22 5.23 -10.16
CA GLU A 286 -15.26 5.19 -11.26
C GLU A 286 -15.62 4.11 -12.31
N GLN A 287 -16.38 3.07 -11.92
CA GLN A 287 -16.93 2.06 -12.82
C GLN A 287 -18.30 2.43 -13.42
N GLY A 288 -18.86 3.58 -13.09
CA GLY A 288 -20.12 4.10 -13.64
C GLY A 288 -21.37 3.69 -12.85
N HIS A 289 -21.23 3.18 -11.62
CA HIS A 289 -22.35 2.87 -10.74
C HIS A 289 -22.81 4.11 -9.98
N ALA A 290 -24.11 4.19 -9.67
CA ALA A 290 -24.66 5.18 -8.75
C ALA A 290 -24.48 4.70 -7.32
N VAL A 291 -23.76 5.47 -6.49
CA VAL A 291 -23.40 5.07 -5.12
C VAL A 291 -23.98 6.02 -4.10
N THR A 292 -24.66 5.45 -3.08
CA THR A 292 -25.11 6.17 -1.88
C THR A 292 -24.38 5.63 -0.66
N VAL A 293 -23.71 6.49 0.09
CA VAL A 293 -23.04 6.16 1.35
C VAL A 293 -23.90 6.61 2.52
N PHE A 294 -24.24 5.68 3.41
CA PHE A 294 -24.99 5.94 4.65
C PHE A 294 -24.02 5.98 5.84
N GLU A 295 -24.03 7.08 6.57
CA GLU A 295 -23.20 7.31 7.74
C GLU A 295 -24.04 7.64 8.96
N ALA A 296 -23.84 6.89 10.04
CA ALA A 296 -24.57 7.07 11.28
C ALA A 296 -24.16 8.34 12.05
N LEU A 297 -22.93 8.78 11.89
CA LEU A 297 -22.37 9.94 12.58
C LEU A 297 -22.71 11.25 11.82
N PRO A 298 -22.60 12.41 12.51
CA PRO A 298 -22.79 13.72 11.88
C PRO A 298 -21.62 14.14 10.99
N VAL A 299 -20.53 13.38 10.96
CA VAL A 299 -19.32 13.63 10.18
C VAL A 299 -18.88 12.36 9.46
N PRO A 300 -18.38 12.44 8.21
CA PRO A 300 -17.83 11.29 7.50
C PRO A 300 -16.38 11.00 7.91
N GLY A 301 -15.89 9.81 7.55
CA GLY A 301 -14.49 9.42 7.68
C GLY A 301 -14.23 8.31 8.70
N GLY A 302 -15.25 7.88 9.45
CA GLY A 302 -15.10 6.80 10.44
C GLY A 302 -13.94 7.07 11.41
N MET A 303 -13.15 6.05 11.72
CA MET A 303 -12.03 6.18 12.68
C MET A 303 -10.93 7.15 12.24
N MET A 304 -10.78 7.44 10.95
CA MET A 304 -9.87 8.51 10.49
C MET A 304 -10.27 9.88 11.06
N ARG A 305 -11.57 10.10 11.32
CA ARG A 305 -12.13 11.37 11.79
C ARG A 305 -12.36 11.38 13.29
N VAL A 306 -12.87 10.28 13.87
CA VAL A 306 -13.34 10.26 15.26
C VAL A 306 -12.50 9.41 16.20
N GLY A 307 -11.58 8.60 15.67
CA GLY A 307 -10.68 7.75 16.47
C GLY A 307 -9.27 8.31 16.57
N ILE A 308 -8.75 8.85 15.45
CA ILE A 308 -7.38 9.39 15.41
C ILE A 308 -7.41 10.85 15.85
N PRO A 309 -6.61 11.23 16.85
CA PRO A 309 -6.61 12.61 17.34
C PRO A 309 -6.14 13.63 16.29
N SER A 310 -6.75 14.83 16.31
CA SER A 310 -6.48 15.87 15.32
C SER A 310 -5.04 16.42 15.34
N TYR A 311 -4.30 16.25 16.41
CA TYR A 311 -2.88 16.63 16.46
C TYR A 311 -1.98 15.66 15.67
N ARG A 312 -2.41 14.39 15.46
CA ARG A 312 -1.76 13.42 14.57
C ARG A 312 -2.25 13.57 13.14
N MET A 313 -3.57 13.71 12.98
CA MET A 313 -4.22 13.80 11.67
C MET A 313 -5.22 14.98 11.67
N PRO A 314 -4.82 16.14 11.12
CA PRO A 314 -5.68 17.32 11.08
C PRO A 314 -7.01 17.04 10.34
N ASN A 315 -8.11 17.47 10.94
CA ASN A 315 -9.45 17.18 10.46
C ASN A 315 -9.77 17.79 9.08
N ASP A 316 -9.16 18.93 8.76
CA ASP A 316 -9.30 19.60 7.48
C ASP A 316 -8.67 18.77 6.33
N LEU A 317 -7.56 18.08 6.60
CA LEU A 317 -6.95 17.16 5.63
C LEU A 317 -7.82 15.92 5.41
N VAL A 318 -8.38 15.35 6.48
CA VAL A 318 -9.33 14.22 6.36
C VAL A 318 -10.54 14.64 5.54
N GLN A 319 -11.12 15.80 5.84
CA GLN A 319 -12.29 16.30 5.13
C GLN A 319 -11.97 16.52 3.64
N ARG A 320 -10.80 17.10 3.33
CA ARG A 320 -10.39 17.37 1.95
C ARG A 320 -10.31 16.10 1.11
N GLU A 321 -9.68 15.04 1.62
CA GLU A 321 -9.58 13.78 0.89
C GLU A 321 -10.94 13.07 0.75
N ILE A 322 -11.84 13.24 1.71
CA ILE A 322 -13.23 12.78 1.60
C ILE A 322 -13.97 13.60 0.53
N ASP A 323 -13.82 14.91 0.52
CA ASP A 323 -14.46 15.79 -0.48
C ASP A 323 -14.00 15.44 -1.91
N ASP A 324 -12.73 15.02 -2.08
CA ASP A 324 -12.22 14.53 -3.37
C ASP A 324 -12.95 13.25 -3.83
N VAL A 325 -13.31 12.35 -2.90
CA VAL A 325 -14.13 11.17 -3.20
C VAL A 325 -15.57 11.55 -3.53
N LEU A 326 -16.17 12.44 -2.71
CA LEU A 326 -17.56 12.89 -2.92
C LEU A 326 -17.71 13.65 -4.25
N ALA A 327 -16.70 14.40 -4.66
CA ALA A 327 -16.68 15.14 -5.92
C ALA A 327 -16.75 14.23 -7.17
N LEU A 328 -16.54 12.92 -7.04
CA LEU A 328 -16.75 11.93 -8.11
C LEU A 328 -18.25 11.65 -8.38
N GLY A 329 -19.13 12.08 -7.50
CA GLY A 329 -20.58 11.88 -7.63
C GLY A 329 -21.19 10.92 -6.61
N VAL A 330 -20.47 10.64 -5.52
CA VAL A 330 -20.98 9.84 -4.39
C VAL A 330 -22.05 10.64 -3.63
N ASP A 331 -23.22 10.05 -3.41
CA ASP A 331 -24.29 10.63 -2.56
C ASP A 331 -24.09 10.21 -1.10
N LEU A 332 -23.78 11.17 -0.22
CA LEU A 332 -23.52 10.92 1.20
C LEU A 332 -24.70 11.32 2.08
N LYS A 333 -25.19 10.38 2.90
CA LYS A 333 -26.27 10.58 3.87
C LYS A 333 -25.71 10.49 5.29
N LEU A 334 -25.47 11.65 5.93
CA LEU A 334 -25.06 11.74 7.33
C LEU A 334 -26.24 11.60 8.30
N ASN A 335 -25.96 11.25 9.56
CA ASN A 335 -26.97 11.00 10.60
C ASN A 335 -28.00 9.94 10.17
N HIS A 336 -27.59 9.00 9.36
CA HIS A 336 -28.44 7.95 8.82
C HIS A 336 -27.90 6.57 9.23
N ARG A 337 -28.41 6.06 10.34
CA ARG A 337 -28.09 4.71 10.81
C ARG A 337 -28.89 3.70 10.01
N VAL A 338 -28.23 2.71 9.46
CA VAL A 338 -28.82 1.53 8.83
C VAL A 338 -28.90 0.43 9.86
N ASP A 339 -30.12 0.05 10.27
CA ASP A 339 -30.34 -0.99 11.28
C ASP A 339 -30.46 -2.39 10.66
N ASP A 340 -30.80 -2.47 9.37
CA ASP A 340 -30.85 -3.72 8.58
C ASP A 340 -30.28 -3.46 7.18
N ALA A 341 -29.09 -3.97 6.91
CA ALA A 341 -28.42 -3.78 5.64
C ALA A 341 -29.07 -4.59 4.50
N ALA A 342 -29.64 -5.76 4.79
CA ALA A 342 -30.30 -6.58 3.79
C ALA A 342 -31.63 -5.96 3.33
N ALA A 343 -32.29 -5.19 4.18
CA ALA A 343 -33.51 -4.49 3.83
C ALA A 343 -33.33 -3.45 2.70
N LEU A 344 -32.12 -2.94 2.47
CA LEU A 344 -31.81 -2.04 1.35
C LEU A 344 -31.88 -2.74 -0.01
N LEU A 345 -31.85 -4.07 -0.05
CA LEU A 345 -32.02 -4.90 -1.25
C LEU A 345 -33.50 -5.22 -1.54
N ASP A 346 -34.38 -5.03 -0.54
CA ASP A 346 -35.80 -5.39 -0.68
C ASP A 346 -36.61 -4.24 -1.31
N PRO A 347 -37.24 -4.44 -2.48
CA PRO A 347 -38.06 -3.43 -3.14
C PRO A 347 -39.26 -2.99 -2.29
N ASN A 348 -39.70 -3.78 -1.31
CA ASN A 348 -40.85 -3.45 -0.47
C ASN A 348 -40.49 -2.63 0.77
N HIS A 349 -39.20 -2.53 1.11
CA HIS A 349 -38.72 -1.89 2.36
C HIS A 349 -38.58 -0.36 2.20
N LEU A 350 -38.11 0.12 1.06
CA LEU A 350 -37.76 1.53 0.83
C LEU A 350 -38.96 2.45 0.55
N GLY A 351 -40.19 1.92 0.46
CA GLY A 351 -41.40 2.67 0.14
C GLY A 351 -41.57 2.94 -1.36
N ALA A 352 -42.73 3.51 -1.75
CA ALA A 352 -43.15 3.66 -3.15
C ALA A 352 -42.28 4.61 -3.99
N ASP A 353 -41.43 5.41 -3.35
CA ASP A 353 -40.66 6.47 -4.02
C ASP A 353 -39.14 6.13 -4.20
N HIS A 354 -38.71 4.95 -3.76
CA HIS A 354 -37.30 4.56 -3.84
C HIS A 354 -37.16 3.13 -4.40
N ASP A 355 -36.42 3.01 -5.50
CA ASP A 355 -36.03 1.71 -6.02
C ASP A 355 -35.02 1.05 -5.09
N PRO A 356 -34.98 -0.30 -4.96
CA PRO A 356 -34.00 -1.02 -4.17
C PRO A 356 -32.59 -0.84 -4.74
N TYR A 357 -31.58 -1.08 -3.90
CA TYR A 357 -30.20 -1.15 -4.37
C TYR A 357 -29.93 -2.51 -5.01
N ASP A 358 -29.10 -2.54 -6.05
CA ASP A 358 -28.67 -3.77 -6.71
C ASP A 358 -27.65 -4.55 -5.84
N ALA A 359 -26.90 -3.84 -5.00
CA ALA A 359 -25.95 -4.41 -4.06
C ALA A 359 -25.78 -3.49 -2.84
N VAL A 360 -25.35 -4.10 -1.73
CA VAL A 360 -25.02 -3.39 -0.48
C VAL A 360 -23.64 -3.82 0.00
N PHE A 361 -22.78 -2.84 0.29
CA PHE A 361 -21.46 -3.07 0.89
C PHE A 361 -21.44 -2.53 2.33
N VAL A 362 -21.18 -3.42 3.30
CA VAL A 362 -21.15 -3.07 4.73
C VAL A 362 -19.73 -2.83 5.20
N ALA A 363 -19.44 -1.60 5.63
CA ALA A 363 -18.13 -1.13 6.07
C ALA A 363 -18.23 -0.34 7.40
N VAL A 364 -18.99 -0.89 8.36
CA VAL A 364 -19.30 -0.21 9.65
C VAL A 364 -18.11 -0.15 10.61
N GLY A 365 -16.98 -0.78 10.27
CA GLY A 365 -15.77 -0.74 11.06
C GLY A 365 -15.89 -1.43 12.43
N ALA A 366 -15.05 -1.04 13.40
CA ALA A 366 -15.01 -1.56 14.77
C ALA A 366 -15.05 -0.40 15.77
N HIS A 367 -16.25 0.02 16.15
CA HIS A 367 -16.49 1.21 17.00
C HIS A 367 -16.74 0.90 18.47
N GLN A 368 -16.97 -0.37 18.84
CA GLN A 368 -17.22 -0.75 20.23
C GLN A 368 -15.91 -1.09 20.94
N GLY A 369 -15.54 -0.30 21.94
CA GLY A 369 -14.38 -0.62 22.79
C GLY A 369 -14.63 -1.84 23.67
N VAL A 370 -13.58 -2.64 23.88
CA VAL A 370 -13.62 -3.80 24.78
C VAL A 370 -13.33 -3.34 26.21
N VAL A 371 -14.17 -3.79 27.15
CA VAL A 371 -14.04 -3.56 28.59
C VAL A 371 -14.07 -4.91 29.28
N LEU A 372 -13.14 -5.18 30.19
CA LEU A 372 -13.16 -6.42 30.99
C LEU A 372 -14.20 -6.33 32.10
N PRO A 373 -14.90 -7.43 32.43
CA PRO A 373 -15.94 -7.43 33.46
C PRO A 373 -15.31 -7.57 34.86
N ILE A 374 -14.59 -6.54 35.29
CA ILE A 374 -14.04 -6.44 36.65
C ILE A 374 -14.93 -5.52 37.53
N PRO A 375 -14.85 -5.62 38.87
CA PRO A 375 -15.62 -4.75 39.76
C PRO A 375 -15.37 -3.26 39.45
N GLY A 376 -16.42 -2.45 39.48
CA GLY A 376 -16.38 -1.00 39.30
C GLY A 376 -16.35 -0.52 37.84
N VAL A 377 -16.49 -1.37 36.84
CA VAL A 377 -16.49 -0.95 35.41
C VAL A 377 -17.71 -0.14 35.00
N ASP A 378 -18.82 -0.23 35.77
CA ASP A 378 -20.06 0.52 35.51
C ASP A 378 -20.05 1.93 36.11
N LEU A 379 -18.95 2.36 36.72
CA LEU A 379 -18.81 3.71 37.28
C LEU A 379 -18.79 4.77 36.19
N PRO A 380 -19.34 5.98 36.42
CA PRO A 380 -19.47 7.01 35.38
C PRO A 380 -18.16 7.48 34.75
N GLU A 381 -17.05 7.39 35.48
CA GLU A 381 -15.71 7.81 35.04
C GLU A 381 -14.92 6.68 34.36
N VAL A 382 -15.54 5.51 34.19
CA VAL A 382 -14.94 4.39 33.43
C VAL A 382 -15.44 4.44 31.99
N LEU A 383 -14.53 4.66 31.04
CA LEU A 383 -14.83 4.92 29.64
C LEU A 383 -14.14 3.92 28.73
N ALA A 384 -14.73 3.61 27.58
CA ALA A 384 -14.00 2.99 26.48
C ALA A 384 -13.23 4.07 25.69
N ALA A 385 -12.01 3.78 25.23
CA ALA A 385 -11.17 4.73 24.50
C ALA A 385 -11.82 5.21 23.21
N THR A 386 -12.52 4.33 22.50
CA THR A 386 -13.27 4.68 21.27
C THR A 386 -14.34 5.73 21.53
N ASP A 387 -15.09 5.60 22.63
CA ASP A 387 -16.13 6.56 23.03
C ASP A 387 -15.51 7.87 23.50
N PHE A 388 -14.44 7.78 24.28
CA PHE A 388 -13.69 8.95 24.77
C PHE A 388 -13.15 9.77 23.58
N LEU A 389 -12.40 9.15 22.66
CA LEU A 389 -11.80 9.82 21.51
C LEU A 389 -12.88 10.39 20.57
N ARG A 390 -13.97 9.64 20.33
CA ARG A 390 -15.10 10.11 19.51
C ARG A 390 -15.76 11.35 20.10
N ARG A 391 -16.05 11.38 21.41
CA ARG A 391 -16.63 12.55 22.08
C ARG A 391 -15.71 13.77 22.00
N VAL A 392 -14.40 13.56 22.11
CA VAL A 392 -13.42 14.64 21.94
C VAL A 392 -13.39 15.15 20.50
N ALA A 393 -13.38 14.25 19.52
CA ALA A 393 -13.34 14.60 18.10
C ALA A 393 -14.61 15.34 17.63
N LEU A 394 -15.77 14.96 18.16
CA LEU A 394 -17.06 15.61 17.89
C LEU A 394 -17.32 16.86 18.74
N GLN A 395 -16.35 17.26 19.57
CA GLN A 395 -16.44 18.40 20.46
C GLN A 395 -17.63 18.33 21.45
N GLU A 396 -18.07 17.13 21.78
CA GLU A 396 -19.12 16.89 22.77
C GLU A 396 -18.63 17.12 24.21
N GLN A 397 -17.30 17.25 24.38
CA GLN A 397 -16.69 17.57 25.65
C GLN A 397 -16.04 18.96 25.63
N PRO A 398 -16.24 19.78 26.69
CA PRO A 398 -15.56 21.07 26.81
C PRO A 398 -14.04 20.92 26.82
N GLN A 399 -13.32 21.90 26.27
CA GLN A 399 -11.88 22.00 26.45
C GLN A 399 -11.51 21.98 27.95
N ARG A 400 -10.46 21.21 28.30
CA ARG A 400 -10.00 21.00 29.70
C ARG A 400 -10.99 20.27 30.62
N THR A 401 -11.81 19.36 30.10
CA THR A 401 -12.73 18.52 30.89
C THR A 401 -11.99 17.68 31.94
N LEU A 402 -10.72 17.35 31.71
CA LEU A 402 -9.87 16.58 32.61
C LEU A 402 -8.92 17.42 33.45
N ALA A 403 -9.14 18.75 33.51
CA ALA A 403 -8.30 19.64 34.30
C ALA A 403 -8.32 19.24 35.80
N GLY A 404 -7.13 19.04 36.35
CA GLY A 404 -6.96 18.62 37.75
C GLY A 404 -7.14 17.12 38.00
N LYS A 405 -7.56 16.33 37.01
CA LYS A 405 -7.82 14.90 37.14
C LYS A 405 -6.55 14.05 36.92
N ARG A 406 -6.55 12.89 37.57
CA ARG A 406 -5.61 11.81 37.34
C ARG A 406 -6.29 10.78 36.43
N VAL A 407 -5.66 10.42 35.34
CA VAL A 407 -6.24 9.51 34.33
C VAL A 407 -5.38 8.26 34.21
N MET A 408 -6.00 7.07 34.26
CA MET A 408 -5.36 5.81 33.98
C MET A 408 -5.94 5.22 32.69
N VAL A 409 -5.07 4.94 31.71
CA VAL A 409 -5.44 4.29 30.46
C VAL A 409 -5.01 2.82 30.51
N LEU A 410 -5.93 1.90 30.21
CA LEU A 410 -5.71 0.46 30.28
C LEU A 410 -5.55 -0.10 28.88
N GLY A 411 -4.34 -0.51 28.53
CA GLY A 411 -3.94 -1.07 27.23
C GLY A 411 -2.56 -0.61 26.81
N GLY A 412 -1.91 -1.40 25.92
CA GLY A 412 -0.54 -1.17 25.43
C GLY A 412 -0.45 -0.88 23.93
N GLY A 413 -1.59 -0.69 23.24
CA GLY A 413 -1.63 -0.44 21.79
C GLY A 413 -1.67 1.06 21.43
N ASN A 414 -1.61 1.37 20.13
CA ASN A 414 -1.60 2.76 19.60
C ASN A 414 -2.83 3.56 20.07
N VAL A 415 -3.99 2.93 20.22
CA VAL A 415 -5.22 3.58 20.71
C VAL A 415 -5.07 4.00 22.18
N ALA A 416 -4.33 3.21 22.98
CA ALA A 416 -4.04 3.58 24.36
C ALA A 416 -3.13 4.81 24.43
N VAL A 417 -2.10 4.86 23.59
CA VAL A 417 -1.24 6.04 23.45
C VAL A 417 -2.05 7.26 23.03
N ASP A 418 -2.90 7.14 22.01
CA ASP A 418 -3.77 8.24 21.55
C ASP A 418 -4.71 8.74 22.66
N ALA A 419 -5.30 7.83 23.44
CA ALA A 419 -6.17 8.19 24.56
C ALA A 419 -5.39 8.89 25.67
N ALA A 420 -4.20 8.38 26.02
CA ALA A 420 -3.34 8.95 27.07
C ALA A 420 -2.85 10.37 26.70
N MET A 421 -2.32 10.53 25.50
CA MET A 421 -1.87 11.83 25.00
C MET A 421 -3.03 12.82 24.86
N THR A 422 -4.22 12.35 24.46
CA THR A 422 -5.43 13.19 24.41
C THR A 422 -5.86 13.62 25.82
N ALA A 423 -5.86 12.71 26.80
CA ALA A 423 -6.18 13.03 28.18
C ALA A 423 -5.22 14.10 28.75
N ARG A 424 -3.93 13.99 28.46
CA ARG A 424 -2.92 14.99 28.83
C ARG A 424 -3.24 16.37 28.26
N ARG A 425 -3.60 16.43 26.98
CA ARG A 425 -3.98 17.69 26.29
C ARG A 425 -5.30 18.28 26.78
N LEU A 426 -6.20 17.45 27.31
CA LEU A 426 -7.43 17.91 27.98
C LEU A 426 -7.20 18.41 29.44
N GLY A 427 -5.94 18.45 29.86
CA GLY A 427 -5.54 19.09 31.13
C GLY A 427 -5.40 18.14 32.31
N ALA A 428 -5.35 16.83 32.09
CA ALA A 428 -5.05 15.89 33.17
C ALA A 428 -3.71 16.23 33.84
N THR A 429 -3.69 16.23 35.17
CA THR A 429 -2.48 16.53 35.94
C THR A 429 -1.50 15.39 35.99
N TRP A 430 -2.02 14.17 35.89
CA TRP A 430 -1.26 12.96 35.81
C TRP A 430 -1.94 11.99 34.84
N VAL A 431 -1.15 11.29 34.01
CA VAL A 431 -1.63 10.24 33.11
C VAL A 431 -0.72 9.04 33.23
N GLY A 432 -1.31 7.89 33.56
CA GLY A 432 -0.67 6.58 33.52
C GLY A 432 -1.25 5.73 32.38
N MET A 433 -0.44 4.85 31.84
CA MET A 433 -0.84 3.83 30.86
C MET A 433 -0.39 2.47 31.38
N ALA A 434 -1.32 1.52 31.55
CA ALA A 434 -1.04 0.18 32.07
C ALA A 434 -1.43 -0.89 31.08
N CYS A 435 -0.58 -1.92 30.88
CA CYS A 435 -0.85 -3.00 29.96
C CYS A 435 -0.34 -4.37 30.46
N LEU A 436 -0.90 -5.41 29.87
CA LEU A 436 -0.57 -6.79 30.20
C LEU A 436 0.81 -7.19 29.65
N GLU A 437 1.14 -6.68 28.48
CA GLU A 437 2.39 -6.96 27.78
C GLU A 437 3.59 -6.39 28.54
N SER A 438 4.76 -7.01 28.35
CA SER A 438 6.01 -6.42 28.82
C SER A 438 6.37 -5.17 27.99
N ARG A 439 7.24 -4.31 28.49
CA ARG A 439 7.66 -3.08 27.79
C ARG A 439 8.13 -3.34 26.37
N ASP A 440 8.86 -4.43 26.15
CA ASP A 440 9.44 -4.80 24.85
C ASP A 440 8.45 -5.44 23.89
N THR A 441 7.30 -5.91 24.40
CA THR A 441 6.26 -6.60 23.62
C THR A 441 4.97 -5.81 23.48
N MET A 442 4.95 -4.57 23.92
CA MET A 442 3.80 -3.68 23.74
C MET A 442 3.44 -3.56 22.27
N PRO A 443 2.14 -3.66 21.91
CA PRO A 443 1.73 -3.62 20.51
C PRO A 443 1.77 -2.21 19.88
N ALA A 444 1.89 -1.14 20.67
CA ALA A 444 2.11 0.21 20.15
C ALA A 444 3.51 0.35 19.54
N HIS A 445 3.63 1.20 18.53
CA HIS A 445 4.93 1.50 17.95
C HIS A 445 5.88 2.12 18.97
N GLU A 446 7.14 1.72 18.95
CA GLU A 446 8.14 2.19 19.92
C GLU A 446 8.25 3.73 19.95
N TRP A 447 8.23 4.39 18.79
CA TRP A 447 8.27 5.86 18.72
C TRP A 447 7.03 6.53 19.33
N GLU A 448 5.82 5.91 19.28
CA GLU A 448 4.62 6.45 19.89
C GLU A 448 4.68 6.32 21.43
N ILE A 449 5.25 5.22 21.92
CA ILE A 449 5.46 5.03 23.37
C ILE A 449 6.49 6.06 23.87
N GLN A 450 7.56 6.28 23.10
CA GLN A 450 8.58 7.27 23.43
C GLN A 450 8.00 8.68 23.46
N ASP A 451 7.23 9.07 22.44
CA ASP A 451 6.54 10.36 22.38
C ASP A 451 5.62 10.56 23.60
N ALA A 452 4.89 9.51 24.01
CA ALA A 452 4.03 9.54 25.19
C ALA A 452 4.83 9.76 26.50
N GLN A 453 5.96 9.07 26.64
CA GLN A 453 6.84 9.23 27.81
C GLN A 453 7.48 10.63 27.86
N GLU A 454 7.86 11.19 26.70
CA GLU A 454 8.37 12.58 26.60
C GLU A 454 7.31 13.62 27.01
N GLU A 455 6.02 13.32 26.79
CA GLU A 455 4.90 14.14 27.30
C GLU A 455 4.57 13.89 28.79
N GLY A 456 5.35 13.06 29.46
CA GLY A 456 5.21 12.78 30.90
C GLY A 456 4.13 11.76 31.23
N ILE A 457 3.81 10.85 30.33
CA ILE A 457 2.93 9.71 30.57
C ILE A 457 3.75 8.57 31.18
N GLU A 458 3.30 8.06 32.33
CA GLU A 458 3.92 6.93 33.01
C GLU A 458 3.42 5.60 32.44
N VAL A 459 4.32 4.65 32.15
CA VAL A 459 3.98 3.33 31.57
C VAL A 459 4.18 2.24 32.62
N PHE A 460 3.12 1.50 32.90
CA PHE A 460 3.04 0.35 33.80
C PHE A 460 2.86 -0.92 32.95
N ALA A 461 3.95 -1.52 32.54
CA ALA A 461 3.96 -2.76 31.76
C ALA A 461 3.82 -3.99 32.67
N SER A 462 3.45 -5.15 32.09
CA SER A 462 3.29 -6.43 32.78
C SER A 462 2.29 -6.37 33.95
N CYS A 463 1.12 -5.79 33.71
CA CYS A 463 0.09 -5.60 34.72
C CYS A 463 -1.28 -6.18 34.29
N THR A 464 -1.95 -6.91 35.19
CA THR A 464 -3.37 -7.29 35.04
C THR A 464 -4.25 -6.45 35.97
N PHE A 465 -5.50 -6.24 35.55
CA PHE A 465 -6.42 -5.33 36.23
C PHE A 465 -7.41 -6.10 37.12
N LYS A 466 -7.63 -5.63 38.34
CA LYS A 466 -8.44 -6.32 39.34
C LYS A 466 -9.76 -5.62 39.61
N GLU A 467 -9.74 -4.30 39.79
CA GLU A 467 -10.89 -3.55 40.25
C GLU A 467 -10.71 -2.05 39.92
N CYS A 468 -11.76 -1.40 39.42
CA CYS A 468 -11.90 0.04 39.42
C CYS A 468 -12.46 0.43 40.81
N VAL A 469 -11.60 0.96 41.67
CA VAL A 469 -11.94 1.24 43.06
C VAL A 469 -12.82 2.48 43.13
N ALA A 470 -13.88 2.41 43.95
CA ALA A 470 -14.84 3.50 44.13
C ALA A 470 -14.86 4.03 45.55
N GLU A 471 -15.05 5.33 45.69
CA GLU A 471 -15.41 6.02 46.91
C GLU A 471 -16.61 6.93 46.63
N ASP A 472 -17.64 6.83 47.43
CA ASP A 472 -18.89 7.59 47.26
C ASP A 472 -19.54 7.48 45.86
N GLY A 473 -19.38 6.35 45.20
CA GLY A 473 -19.93 6.10 43.86
C GLY A 473 -19.14 6.69 42.69
N HIS A 474 -17.93 7.20 42.94
CA HIS A 474 -17.00 7.73 41.94
C HIS A 474 -15.67 6.96 41.94
N VAL A 475 -15.00 6.92 40.81
CA VAL A 475 -13.67 6.30 40.69
C VAL A 475 -12.67 7.06 41.56
N CYS A 476 -11.93 6.34 42.41
CA CYS A 476 -10.82 6.88 43.21
C CYS A 476 -9.48 6.20 42.90
N GLY A 477 -9.48 5.08 42.20
CA GLY A 477 -8.26 4.39 41.83
C GLY A 477 -8.45 3.11 41.00
N LEU A 478 -7.33 2.51 40.63
CA LEU A 478 -7.25 1.19 39.99
C LEU A 478 -6.43 0.26 40.86
N ARG A 479 -6.98 -0.94 41.16
CA ARG A 479 -6.23 -2.06 41.73
C ARG A 479 -5.74 -2.93 40.61
N TYR A 480 -4.43 -3.21 40.58
CA TYR A 480 -3.79 -4.06 39.58
C TYR A 480 -2.77 -5.00 40.24
N ALA A 481 -2.37 -6.06 39.53
CA ALA A 481 -1.31 -6.96 39.95
C ALA A 481 -0.24 -7.04 38.87
N GLU A 482 1.02 -7.20 39.28
CA GLU A 482 2.10 -7.49 38.36
C GLU A 482 2.01 -8.94 37.89
N VAL A 483 2.41 -9.19 36.65
CA VAL A 483 2.33 -10.49 35.99
C VAL A 483 3.63 -10.88 35.30
N ASP A 484 3.87 -12.18 35.22
CA ASP A 484 4.84 -12.78 34.31
C ASP A 484 4.12 -13.12 33.00
N PHE A 485 4.17 -12.18 32.04
CA PHE A 485 3.50 -12.31 30.75
C PHE A 485 4.34 -13.07 29.74
N ARG A 486 3.82 -14.18 29.20
CA ARG A 486 4.50 -15.07 28.24
C ARG A 486 4.03 -14.91 26.80
N GLY A 487 2.90 -14.22 26.57
CA GLY A 487 2.37 -14.01 25.23
C GLY A 487 0.88 -14.35 25.11
N PHE A 488 0.45 -14.62 23.87
CA PHE A 488 -0.92 -15.05 23.58
C PHE A 488 -0.91 -16.48 23.00
N VAL A 489 -1.74 -17.35 23.55
CA VAL A 489 -1.96 -18.72 23.08
C VAL A 489 -3.42 -18.84 22.63
N ASP A 490 -3.65 -19.16 21.37
CA ASP A 490 -5.00 -19.23 20.77
C ASP A 490 -5.84 -17.96 21.00
N GLY A 491 -5.19 -16.78 20.93
CA GLY A 491 -5.82 -15.48 21.15
C GLY A 491 -6.18 -15.15 22.60
N ARG A 492 -5.73 -15.98 23.56
CA ARG A 492 -5.88 -15.73 24.99
C ARG A 492 -4.53 -15.38 25.61
N PRO A 493 -4.49 -14.41 26.54
CA PRO A 493 -3.24 -14.06 27.20
C PRO A 493 -2.79 -15.22 28.11
N ASP A 494 -1.49 -15.55 28.02
CA ASP A 494 -0.81 -16.50 28.89
C ASP A 494 0.09 -15.75 29.87
N PHE A 495 -0.30 -15.74 31.16
CA PHE A 495 0.42 -15.07 32.22
C PHE A 495 0.13 -15.69 33.58
N ASP A 496 1.06 -15.54 34.51
CA ASP A 496 0.88 -15.82 35.92
C ASP A 496 1.00 -14.54 36.73
N GLU A 497 0.14 -14.37 37.73
CA GLU A 497 0.25 -13.24 38.68
C GLU A 497 1.42 -13.47 39.63
N ILE A 498 2.18 -12.42 39.89
CA ILE A 498 3.27 -12.45 40.86
C ILE A 498 2.68 -12.39 42.28
N PRO A 499 2.87 -13.43 43.11
CA PRO A 499 2.29 -13.45 44.44
C PRO A 499 2.74 -12.27 45.31
N GLY A 500 1.77 -11.53 45.87
CA GLY A 500 2.04 -10.39 46.77
C GLY A 500 2.40 -9.09 46.04
N ALA A 501 2.34 -9.05 44.70
CA ALA A 501 2.60 -7.86 43.89
C ALA A 501 1.29 -7.19 43.43
N GLU A 502 0.34 -7.05 44.35
CA GLU A 502 -0.85 -6.23 44.12
C GLU A 502 -0.60 -4.79 44.55
N HIS A 503 -1.05 -3.87 43.72
CA HIS A 503 -0.86 -2.44 43.87
C HIS A 503 -2.16 -1.70 43.68
N MET A 504 -2.21 -0.48 44.20
CA MET A 504 -3.27 0.49 43.95
C MET A 504 -2.64 1.79 43.46
N VAL A 505 -3.22 2.36 42.40
CA VAL A 505 -2.86 3.67 41.89
C VAL A 505 -4.10 4.59 41.94
N ASP A 506 -3.93 5.80 42.44
CA ASP A 506 -5.01 6.80 42.47
C ASP A 506 -5.33 7.26 41.05
N ALA A 507 -6.60 7.22 40.70
CA ALA A 507 -7.11 7.71 39.41
C ALA A 507 -8.54 8.24 39.60
N ASP A 508 -8.86 9.35 38.95
CA ASP A 508 -10.21 9.92 38.92
C ASP A 508 -11.00 9.46 37.65
N VAL A 509 -10.28 8.97 36.65
CA VAL A 509 -10.86 8.49 35.37
C VAL A 509 -10.07 7.29 34.89
N ILE A 510 -10.78 6.27 34.42
CA ILE A 510 -10.20 5.06 33.82
C ILE A 510 -10.67 4.94 32.38
N ILE A 511 -9.74 4.73 31.43
CA ILE A 511 -10.03 4.61 30.00
C ILE A 511 -9.54 3.26 29.51
N TRP A 512 -10.46 2.41 29.06
CA TRP A 512 -10.17 1.09 28.50
C TRP A 512 -9.77 1.17 27.02
N ALA A 513 -8.60 0.67 26.68
CA ALA A 513 -8.03 0.66 25.33
C ALA A 513 -7.41 -0.72 24.97
N ILE A 514 -8.09 -1.81 25.35
CA ILE A 514 -7.63 -3.20 25.19
C ILE A 514 -8.18 -3.88 23.95
N GLY A 515 -8.66 -3.13 22.99
CA GLY A 515 -9.19 -3.61 21.72
C GLY A 515 -10.56 -3.06 21.39
N GLN A 516 -11.01 -3.38 20.20
CA GLN A 516 -12.26 -2.91 19.62
C GLN A 516 -12.95 -4.06 18.89
N ARG A 517 -14.25 -3.95 18.72
CA ARG A 517 -15.06 -4.92 17.97
C ARG A 517 -16.11 -4.19 17.12
N PRO A 518 -16.53 -4.80 16.00
CA PRO A 518 -17.62 -4.26 15.20
C PRO A 518 -18.98 -4.39 15.90
N ASP A 519 -19.90 -3.48 15.55
CA ASP A 519 -21.32 -3.64 15.79
C ASP A 519 -21.96 -4.24 14.53
N VAL A 520 -22.22 -5.53 14.57
CA VAL A 520 -22.80 -6.29 13.44
C VAL A 520 -24.33 -6.42 13.54
N ALA A 521 -24.99 -5.62 14.38
CA ALA A 521 -26.44 -5.68 14.55
C ALA A 521 -27.19 -5.46 13.22
N CYS A 522 -26.65 -4.64 12.32
CA CYS A 522 -27.22 -4.38 10.99
C CYS A 522 -27.07 -5.55 10.00
N LEU A 523 -26.29 -6.57 10.30
CA LEU A 523 -26.12 -7.74 9.45
C LEU A 523 -27.12 -8.85 9.85
N PRO A 524 -27.75 -9.55 8.90
CA PRO A 524 -28.51 -10.77 9.18
C PRO A 524 -27.60 -11.87 9.75
N GLU A 525 -28.18 -12.84 10.44
CA GLU A 525 -27.43 -13.92 11.10
C GLU A 525 -26.57 -14.72 10.11
N ASP A 526 -27.11 -15.00 8.91
CA ASP A 526 -26.44 -15.76 7.85
C ASP A 526 -25.20 -15.01 7.27
N ALA A 527 -25.09 -13.70 7.48
CA ALA A 527 -23.94 -12.91 7.08
C ALA A 527 -22.90 -12.73 8.20
N ARG A 528 -23.08 -13.37 9.35
CA ARG A 528 -22.17 -13.28 10.50
C ARG A 528 -21.29 -14.52 10.62
N ASP A 529 -20.03 -14.33 10.99
CA ASP A 529 -19.04 -15.41 11.13
C ASP A 529 -19.30 -16.27 12.40
N PRO A 530 -19.79 -17.49 12.24
CA PRO A 530 -20.06 -18.37 13.38
C PRO A 530 -18.76 -18.80 14.07
N GLY A 531 -17.65 -18.90 13.34
CA GLY A 531 -16.33 -19.24 13.88
C GLY A 531 -15.78 -18.19 14.82
N LYS A 532 -16.18 -16.94 14.63
CA LYS A 532 -15.85 -15.80 15.52
C LYS A 532 -17.01 -15.45 16.46
N GLY A 533 -17.93 -16.38 16.71
CA GLY A 533 -19.08 -16.20 17.60
C GLY A 533 -20.09 -15.16 17.14
N GLY A 534 -20.27 -14.98 15.85
CA GLY A 534 -21.21 -14.02 15.24
C GLY A 534 -20.87 -12.54 15.47
N ARG A 535 -19.61 -12.25 15.80
CA ARG A 535 -19.15 -10.88 16.13
C ARG A 535 -18.55 -10.12 14.96
N PHE A 536 -18.36 -10.79 13.81
CA PHE A 536 -17.78 -10.26 12.59
C PHE A 536 -18.63 -10.65 11.39
N ALA A 537 -18.48 -9.95 10.28
CA ALA A 537 -19.07 -10.39 9.03
C ALA A 537 -18.33 -11.62 8.47
N ALA A 538 -19.09 -12.56 7.91
CA ALA A 538 -18.58 -13.71 7.17
C ALA A 538 -18.58 -13.38 5.69
N VAL A 539 -17.41 -13.45 5.03
CA VAL A 539 -17.29 -13.16 3.60
C VAL A 539 -16.35 -14.16 2.93
N ASP A 540 -16.57 -14.39 1.65
CA ASP A 540 -15.57 -14.99 0.77
C ASP A 540 -14.36 -14.02 0.65
N PRO A 541 -13.12 -14.46 0.88
CA PRO A 541 -11.96 -13.58 0.96
C PRO A 541 -11.54 -12.96 -0.39
N VAL A 542 -12.08 -13.45 -1.51
CA VAL A 542 -11.75 -12.95 -2.85
C VAL A 542 -12.82 -11.99 -3.37
N THR A 543 -14.09 -12.35 -3.16
CA THR A 543 -15.23 -11.59 -3.69
C THR A 543 -15.83 -10.62 -2.67
N LEU A 544 -15.49 -10.74 -1.39
CA LEU A 544 -16.09 -10.04 -0.26
C LEU A 544 -17.60 -10.27 -0.11
N ALA A 545 -18.16 -11.24 -0.83
CA ALA A 545 -19.58 -11.59 -0.76
C ALA A 545 -19.88 -12.35 0.55
N THR A 546 -21.02 -12.04 1.16
CA THR A 546 -21.60 -12.84 2.25
C THR A 546 -22.45 -13.98 1.66
N ASP A 547 -22.97 -14.85 2.50
CA ASP A 547 -23.94 -15.88 2.09
C ASP A 547 -25.32 -15.29 1.68
N VAL A 548 -25.54 -14.00 1.92
CA VAL A 548 -26.75 -13.27 1.49
C VAL A 548 -26.52 -12.64 0.13
N ALA A 549 -27.29 -13.02 -0.88
CA ALA A 549 -27.13 -12.55 -2.24
C ALA A 549 -27.25 -11.01 -2.34
N GLY A 550 -26.26 -10.37 -2.97
CA GLY A 550 -26.20 -8.91 -3.13
C GLY A 550 -25.62 -8.17 -1.91
N LEU A 551 -25.30 -8.88 -0.81
CA LEU A 551 -24.71 -8.29 0.38
C LEU A 551 -23.23 -8.63 0.46
N PHE A 552 -22.40 -7.59 0.61
CA PHE A 552 -20.94 -7.65 0.70
C PHE A 552 -20.48 -6.95 1.97
N ALA A 553 -19.29 -7.28 2.47
CA ALA A 553 -18.70 -6.56 3.60
C ALA A 553 -17.18 -6.49 3.49
N GLY A 554 -16.57 -5.41 4.06
CA GLY A 554 -15.12 -5.22 4.04
C GLY A 554 -14.62 -4.30 5.14
N GLY A 555 -13.28 -4.26 5.31
CA GLY A 555 -12.61 -3.54 6.38
C GLY A 555 -12.77 -4.21 7.75
N ASP A 556 -12.64 -3.43 8.84
CA ASP A 556 -12.58 -3.95 10.22
C ASP A 556 -13.81 -4.77 10.65
N VAL A 557 -14.95 -4.63 9.98
CA VAL A 557 -16.13 -5.47 10.27
C VAL A 557 -15.89 -6.94 9.93
N VAL A 558 -14.95 -7.22 9.03
CA VAL A 558 -14.54 -8.57 8.59
C VAL A 558 -13.25 -9.00 9.29
N THR A 559 -12.22 -8.18 9.22
CA THR A 559 -10.84 -8.54 9.64
C THR A 559 -10.59 -8.30 11.12
N GLY A 560 -11.35 -7.44 11.78
CA GLY A 560 -11.00 -6.81 13.05
C GLY A 560 -10.19 -5.54 12.82
N THR A 561 -9.83 -4.86 13.92
CA THR A 561 -9.09 -3.59 13.87
C THR A 561 -7.75 -3.71 13.18
N ALA A 562 -7.52 -2.88 12.16
CA ALA A 562 -6.31 -2.81 11.38
C ALA A 562 -5.95 -1.35 11.04
N PHE A 563 -4.94 -1.15 10.22
CA PHE A 563 -4.57 0.19 9.77
C PHE A 563 -5.45 0.66 8.61
N VAL A 564 -5.49 1.97 8.39
CA VAL A 564 -6.25 2.57 7.28
C VAL A 564 -5.88 1.95 5.93
N VAL A 565 -4.59 1.66 5.72
CA VAL A 565 -4.12 1.04 4.47
C VAL A 565 -4.63 -0.40 4.28
N ASP A 566 -4.85 -1.13 5.37
CA ASP A 566 -5.44 -2.49 5.31
C ASP A 566 -6.95 -2.42 5.01
N ALA A 567 -7.63 -1.36 5.47
CA ALA A 567 -9.05 -1.15 5.18
C ALA A 567 -9.31 -0.62 3.75
N ILE A 568 -8.31 -0.04 3.08
CA ILE A 568 -8.34 0.34 1.67
C ILE A 568 -8.15 -0.89 0.77
N SER A 569 -7.37 -1.88 1.22
CA SER A 569 -7.10 -3.14 0.51
C SER A 569 -8.32 -4.02 0.38
#